data_d4689a9d2cbb1bad7ecf127263280a2b
#
_entry.id   d4689a9d2cbb1bad7ecf127263280a2b
#
_cell.length_a   1.000
_cell.length_b   1.000
_cell.length_c   1.000
_cell.angle_alpha   90.00
_cell.angle_beta   90.00
_cell.angle_gamma   90.00
#
_symmetry.space_group_name_H-M   'P 1'
#
loop_
_entity.id
_entity.type
_entity.pdbx_description
1 polymer ?
#
loop_
_entity_poly.entity_id
_entity_poly.type
_entity_poly.pdbx_seq_one_letter_code
_entity_poly.pdbx_strand_id
1 'polypeptide(L)'
;MEIAKGVEMLQLEFQEFIIHPILLWNDEMAVLIDTGFPGQFEDIQVEMKRVGVSVDKLKVVILTHQDIDHIGSLPDLLENGVSDIKVYAHELDKRYIEGDLPLLKDVHVENPPKGKVSDIVIDGQELPYCGGIRILHTPGHTPGHISLYLKQSKTLIAGDSMYSVNGKLGGIHAPTTLNIMEAQQSLKKYLNLDIESVVCYHGGLSKGN
;
A
#
# COMPACT_ATOMS: atom_id res chain seq x y z
N MET A 1 6.95 11.15 7.09
CA MET A 1 7.09 12.50 6.44
C MET A 1 5.74 12.92 5.90
N GLU A 2 5.28 14.11 6.28
CA GLU A 2 4.00 14.64 5.78
C GLU A 2 4.10 14.96 4.28
N ILE A 3 3.19 14.38 3.49
CA ILE A 3 3.05 14.60 2.05
C ILE A 3 2.06 15.75 1.80
N ALA A 4 0.94 15.68 2.50
CA ALA A 4 -0.11 16.68 2.51
C ALA A 4 -0.87 16.59 3.84
N LYS A 5 -1.74 17.56 4.12
CA LYS A 5 -2.57 17.51 5.34
C LYS A 5 -3.38 16.20 5.40
N GLY A 6 -3.15 15.41 6.45
CA GLY A 6 -3.81 14.12 6.63
C GLY A 6 -3.26 12.99 5.73
N VAL A 7 -2.05 13.17 5.16
CA VAL A 7 -1.36 12.16 4.35
C VAL A 7 0.10 12.07 4.83
N GLU A 8 0.47 10.99 5.44
CA GLU A 8 1.81 10.73 5.95
C GLU A 8 2.42 9.51 5.28
N MET A 9 3.62 9.66 4.77
CA MET A 9 4.48 8.57 4.37
C MET A 9 5.21 8.09 5.63
N LEU A 10 4.89 6.89 6.11
CA LEU A 10 5.57 6.24 7.21
C LEU A 10 6.95 5.78 6.75
N GLN A 11 7.83 5.51 7.70
CA GLN A 11 9.13 4.92 7.42
C GLN A 11 9.31 3.74 8.37
N LEU A 12 9.35 2.55 7.79
CA LEU A 12 9.64 1.32 8.51
C LEU A 12 10.95 0.74 8.01
N GLU A 13 11.77 0.26 8.94
CA GLU A 13 13.08 -0.30 8.64
C GLU A 13 13.05 -1.80 8.93
N PHE A 14 13.47 -2.60 7.95
CA PHE A 14 13.63 -4.03 8.11
C PHE A 14 14.98 -4.45 7.52
N GLN A 15 15.94 -4.81 8.41
CA GLN A 15 17.33 -5.07 8.02
C GLN A 15 17.94 -3.87 7.28
N GLU A 16 18.24 -4.01 5.99
CA GLU A 16 18.79 -2.94 5.15
C GLU A 16 17.72 -2.24 4.30
N PHE A 17 16.45 -2.68 4.41
CA PHE A 17 15.35 -2.15 3.61
C PHE A 17 14.60 -1.06 4.36
N ILE A 18 14.28 0.00 3.65
CA ILE A 18 13.36 1.04 4.11
C ILE A 18 12.13 0.98 3.21
N ILE A 19 10.96 0.83 3.84
CA ILE A 19 9.68 0.76 3.16
C ILE A 19 8.74 1.84 3.68
N HIS A 20 7.75 2.19 2.87
CA HIS A 20 6.93 3.35 3.11
C HIS A 20 5.42 3.06 3.01
N PRO A 21 4.81 2.42 4.02
CA PRO A 21 3.36 2.42 4.15
C PRO A 21 2.81 3.85 4.24
N ILE A 22 1.57 4.05 3.81
CA ILE A 22 0.96 5.37 3.86
C ILE A 22 -0.18 5.38 4.87
N LEU A 23 -0.17 6.38 5.74
CA LEU A 23 -1.24 6.67 6.67
C LEU A 23 -2.05 7.86 6.17
N LEU A 24 -3.34 7.66 6.00
CA LEU A 24 -4.31 8.73 5.75
C LEU A 24 -5.17 8.90 6.99
N TRP A 25 -5.51 10.13 7.35
CA TRP A 25 -6.41 10.35 8.48
C TRP A 25 -7.18 11.67 8.38
N ASN A 26 -8.28 11.71 9.10
CA ASN A 26 -9.04 12.91 9.40
C ASN A 26 -9.46 12.88 10.89
N ASP A 27 -10.39 13.74 11.29
CA ASP A 27 -10.85 13.82 12.69
C ASP A 27 -11.57 12.54 13.13
N GLU A 28 -12.16 11.76 12.23
CA GLU A 28 -13.02 10.62 12.51
C GLU A 28 -12.28 9.27 12.43
N MET A 29 -11.39 9.10 11.46
CA MET A 29 -10.79 7.81 11.15
C MET A 29 -9.39 7.91 10.51
N ALA A 30 -8.72 6.76 10.50
CA ALA A 30 -7.49 6.56 9.74
C ALA A 30 -7.61 5.37 8.77
N VAL A 31 -6.86 5.44 7.68
CA VAL A 31 -6.67 4.40 6.67
C VAL A 31 -5.16 4.12 6.57
N LEU A 32 -4.78 2.87 6.64
CA LEU A 32 -3.41 2.42 6.39
C LEU A 32 -3.34 1.75 5.02
N ILE A 33 -2.37 2.14 4.21
CA ILE A 33 -2.07 1.52 2.92
C ILE A 33 -0.79 0.72 3.09
N ASP A 34 -0.92 -0.59 2.97
CA ASP A 34 0.08 -1.63 3.25
C ASP A 34 0.53 -1.70 4.72
N THR A 35 1.07 -2.84 5.15
CA THR A 35 1.29 -3.15 6.57
C THR A 35 2.73 -3.55 6.92
N GLY A 36 3.68 -3.32 6.02
CA GLY A 36 5.08 -3.65 6.29
C GLY A 36 5.39 -5.14 6.29
N PHE A 37 6.59 -5.47 6.74
CA PHE A 37 7.04 -6.86 6.98
C PHE A 37 6.37 -7.49 8.20
N PRO A 38 6.41 -8.83 8.35
CA PRO A 38 5.95 -9.49 9.55
C PRO A 38 6.63 -8.94 10.82
N GLY A 39 5.81 -8.66 11.85
CA GLY A 39 6.29 -8.17 13.15
C GLY A 39 6.46 -6.65 13.25
N GLN A 40 6.13 -5.86 12.22
CA GLN A 40 6.27 -4.40 12.25
C GLN A 40 5.02 -3.65 12.77
N PHE A 41 4.05 -4.34 13.33
CA PHE A 41 2.83 -3.68 13.84
C PHE A 41 3.14 -2.65 14.94
N GLU A 42 4.08 -2.94 15.84
CA GLU A 42 4.50 -1.97 16.87
C GLU A 42 5.16 -0.74 16.26
N ASP A 43 5.98 -0.91 15.22
CA ASP A 43 6.61 0.20 14.50
C ASP A 43 5.55 1.09 13.83
N ILE A 44 4.53 0.49 13.22
CA ILE A 44 3.38 1.22 12.66
C ILE A 44 2.68 2.04 13.76
N GLN A 45 2.44 1.47 14.94
CA GLN A 45 1.82 2.18 16.07
C GLN A 45 2.69 3.36 16.54
N VAL A 46 4.01 3.18 16.59
CA VAL A 46 4.96 4.25 16.95
C VAL A 46 4.89 5.38 15.92
N GLU A 47 4.89 5.05 14.64
CA GLU A 47 4.78 6.05 13.58
C GLU A 47 3.42 6.76 13.58
N MET A 48 2.30 6.05 13.79
CA MET A 48 0.98 6.66 13.97
C MET A 48 0.96 7.64 15.15
N LYS A 49 1.53 7.23 16.29
CA LYS A 49 1.64 8.08 17.48
C LYS A 49 2.51 9.32 17.24
N ARG A 50 3.59 9.20 16.46
CA ARG A 50 4.48 10.31 16.09
C ARG A 50 3.70 11.43 15.40
N VAL A 51 2.71 11.10 14.58
CA VAL A 51 1.87 12.09 13.89
C VAL A 51 0.56 12.41 14.64
N GLY A 52 0.44 11.96 15.88
CA GLY A 52 -0.70 12.26 16.74
C GLY A 52 -1.98 11.46 16.42
N VAL A 53 -1.85 10.36 15.69
CA VAL A 53 -2.98 9.50 15.32
C VAL A 53 -2.99 8.27 16.22
N SER A 54 -4.07 8.07 16.99
CA SER A 54 -4.25 6.86 17.78
C SER A 54 -4.60 5.68 16.88
N VAL A 55 -4.07 4.49 17.21
CA VAL A 55 -4.39 3.24 16.50
C VAL A 55 -5.89 2.93 16.52
N ASP A 56 -6.64 3.37 17.54
CA ASP A 56 -8.10 3.18 17.63
C ASP A 56 -8.87 3.87 16.50
N LYS A 57 -8.25 4.86 15.85
CA LYS A 57 -8.81 5.54 14.68
C LYS A 57 -8.68 4.71 13.40
N LEU A 58 -7.82 3.69 13.38
CA LEU A 58 -7.63 2.86 12.20
C LEU A 58 -8.89 2.02 11.94
N LYS A 59 -9.55 2.25 10.83
CA LYS A 59 -10.79 1.58 10.43
C LYS A 59 -10.67 0.85 9.10
N VAL A 60 -9.65 1.19 8.33
CA VAL A 60 -9.47 0.65 6.99
C VAL A 60 -8.00 0.33 6.75
N VAL A 61 -7.74 -0.82 6.17
CA VAL A 61 -6.47 -1.21 5.55
C VAL A 61 -6.73 -1.42 4.07
N ILE A 62 -5.89 -0.87 3.22
CA ILE A 62 -5.91 -1.13 1.78
C ILE A 62 -4.57 -1.76 1.42
N LEU A 63 -4.61 -2.97 0.89
CA LEU A 63 -3.41 -3.69 0.46
C LEU A 63 -3.22 -3.48 -1.03
N THR A 64 -2.06 -2.96 -1.41
CA THR A 64 -1.73 -2.74 -2.81
C THR A 64 -1.56 -4.06 -3.55
N HIS A 65 -0.98 -5.05 -2.91
CA HIS A 65 -0.79 -6.41 -3.45
C HIS A 65 -0.38 -7.41 -2.36
N GLN A 66 -0.06 -8.64 -2.76
CA GLN A 66 0.14 -9.79 -1.87
C GLN A 66 1.55 -9.98 -1.31
N ASP A 67 2.55 -9.20 -1.72
CA ASP A 67 3.93 -9.46 -1.33
C ASP A 67 4.13 -9.31 0.19
N ILE A 68 5.06 -10.08 0.73
CA ILE A 68 5.24 -10.26 2.17
C ILE A 68 5.53 -8.96 2.93
N ASP A 69 6.20 -8.02 2.30
CA ASP A 69 6.53 -6.72 2.87
C ASP A 69 5.37 -5.70 2.79
N HIS A 70 4.27 -6.05 2.15
CA HIS A 70 3.04 -5.26 2.09
C HIS A 70 1.94 -5.78 3.02
N ILE A 71 1.89 -7.11 3.21
CA ILE A 71 0.86 -7.75 4.04
C ILE A 71 1.40 -8.27 5.38
N GLY A 72 2.69 -8.09 5.65
CA GLY A 72 3.42 -8.79 6.71
C GLY A 72 2.83 -8.63 8.09
N SER A 73 2.46 -7.43 8.49
CA SER A 73 1.86 -7.18 9.82
C SER A 73 0.33 -7.16 9.81
N LEU A 74 -0.31 -7.58 8.71
CA LEU A 74 -1.77 -7.70 8.67
C LEU A 74 -2.31 -8.66 9.74
N PRO A 75 -1.72 -9.85 10.00
CA PRO A 75 -2.18 -10.74 11.06
C PRO A 75 -2.16 -10.07 12.43
N ASP A 76 -1.04 -9.46 12.82
CA ASP A 76 -0.88 -8.79 14.10
C ASP A 76 -1.89 -7.65 14.28
N LEU A 77 -2.12 -6.91 13.20
CA LEU A 77 -3.08 -5.80 13.17
C LEU A 77 -4.51 -6.28 13.38
N LEU A 78 -4.88 -7.41 12.78
CA LEU A 78 -6.22 -7.99 12.93
C LEU A 78 -6.43 -8.66 14.31
N GLU A 79 -5.37 -9.24 14.90
CA GLU A 79 -5.44 -9.92 16.19
C GLU A 79 -5.35 -8.96 17.38
N ASN A 80 -4.44 -7.98 17.31
CA ASN A 80 -4.09 -7.10 18.42
C ASN A 80 -4.52 -5.65 18.20
N GLY A 81 -5.07 -5.37 17.03
CA GLY A 81 -5.43 -4.03 16.62
C GLY A 81 -6.83 -3.64 17.05
N VAL A 82 -7.50 -2.95 16.21
CA VAL A 82 -8.80 -2.35 16.41
C VAL A 82 -9.88 -3.31 15.93
N SER A 83 -10.97 -3.45 16.68
CA SER A 83 -12.15 -4.19 16.21
C SER A 83 -12.75 -3.55 14.95
N ASP A 84 -13.28 -4.39 14.08
CA ASP A 84 -14.04 -3.97 12.89
C ASP A 84 -13.24 -3.24 11.79
N ILE A 85 -11.94 -3.58 11.63
CA ILE A 85 -11.15 -3.08 10.50
C ILE A 85 -11.65 -3.71 9.19
N LYS A 86 -11.89 -2.87 8.19
CA LYS A 86 -12.13 -3.31 6.82
C LYS A 86 -10.80 -3.45 6.09
N VAL A 87 -10.58 -4.60 5.49
CA VAL A 87 -9.40 -4.89 4.66
C VAL A 87 -9.82 -4.95 3.19
N TYR A 88 -9.25 -4.07 2.38
CA TYR A 88 -9.47 -3.99 0.95
C TYR A 88 -8.29 -4.55 0.18
N ALA A 89 -8.55 -5.32 -0.86
CA ALA A 89 -7.58 -5.76 -1.85
C ALA A 89 -8.26 -6.04 -3.19
N HIS A 90 -7.48 -6.19 -4.25
CA HIS A 90 -7.99 -6.65 -5.54
C HIS A 90 -8.28 -8.15 -5.52
N GLU A 91 -9.33 -8.59 -6.24
CA GLU A 91 -9.77 -9.99 -6.27
C GLU A 91 -8.65 -10.97 -6.66
N LEU A 92 -7.81 -10.59 -7.61
CA LEU A 92 -6.73 -11.45 -8.11
C LEU A 92 -5.63 -11.73 -7.08
N ASP A 93 -5.46 -10.89 -6.06
CA ASP A 93 -4.49 -11.11 -5.00
C ASP A 93 -5.13 -11.66 -3.71
N LYS A 94 -6.46 -11.59 -3.57
CA LYS A 94 -7.20 -12.01 -2.36
C LYS A 94 -6.82 -13.39 -1.86
N ARG A 95 -6.84 -14.42 -2.74
CA ARG A 95 -6.60 -15.81 -2.32
C ARG A 95 -5.19 -16.05 -1.78
N TYR A 96 -4.22 -15.27 -2.22
CA TYR A 96 -2.85 -15.29 -1.72
C TYR A 96 -2.77 -14.62 -0.36
N ILE A 97 -3.39 -13.44 -0.21
CA ILE A 97 -3.47 -12.70 1.06
C ILE A 97 -4.18 -13.50 2.14
N GLU A 98 -5.23 -14.24 1.80
CA GLU A 98 -6.00 -15.08 2.74
C GLU A 98 -5.30 -16.42 3.04
N GLY A 99 -4.22 -16.75 2.32
CA GLY A 99 -3.45 -17.98 2.51
C GLY A 99 -4.08 -19.22 1.88
N ASP A 100 -5.06 -19.06 0.99
CA ASP A 100 -5.63 -20.15 0.18
C ASP A 100 -4.64 -20.63 -0.89
N LEU A 101 -3.74 -19.75 -1.32
CA LEU A 101 -2.65 -20.01 -2.25
C LEU A 101 -1.33 -19.48 -1.66
N PRO A 102 -0.18 -20.12 -1.98
CA PRO A 102 1.12 -19.62 -1.58
C PRO A 102 1.41 -18.29 -2.28
N LEU A 103 2.10 -17.36 -1.59
CA LEU A 103 2.51 -16.08 -2.18
C LEU A 103 3.33 -16.30 -3.45
N LEU A 104 3.08 -15.49 -4.48
CA LEU A 104 3.65 -15.74 -5.82
C LEU A 104 5.18 -15.63 -5.86
N LYS A 105 5.79 -14.78 -5.03
CA LYS A 105 7.24 -14.57 -4.99
C LYS A 105 7.90 -15.24 -3.79
N ASP A 106 7.14 -15.44 -2.71
CA ASP A 106 7.63 -15.94 -1.42
C ASP A 106 7.14 -17.38 -1.15
N VAL A 107 7.11 -18.21 -2.18
CA VAL A 107 6.64 -19.61 -2.13
C VAL A 107 7.39 -20.49 -1.15
N HIS A 108 8.58 -20.08 -0.70
CA HIS A 108 9.43 -20.82 0.24
C HIS A 108 9.22 -20.43 1.71
N VAL A 109 8.40 -19.41 1.98
CA VAL A 109 8.10 -19.01 3.35
C VAL A 109 7.15 -20.03 3.97
N GLU A 110 7.59 -20.71 5.04
CA GLU A 110 6.83 -21.81 5.65
C GLU A 110 5.52 -21.36 6.28
N ASN A 111 5.45 -20.19 6.86
CA ASN A 111 4.24 -19.65 7.47
C ASN A 111 4.06 -18.19 7.02
N PRO A 112 3.61 -17.96 5.77
CA PRO A 112 3.45 -16.62 5.27
C PRO A 112 2.37 -15.86 6.07
N PRO A 113 2.51 -14.54 6.21
CA PRO A 113 1.46 -13.71 6.79
C PRO A 113 0.18 -13.86 5.99
N LYS A 114 -0.96 -13.85 6.69
CA LYS A 114 -2.27 -13.95 6.05
C LYS A 114 -3.33 -13.22 6.86
N GLY A 115 -4.32 -12.70 6.18
CA GLY A 115 -5.45 -12.03 6.82
C GLY A 115 -6.67 -11.99 5.92
N LYS A 116 -7.84 -11.93 6.52
CA LYS A 116 -9.09 -11.90 5.78
C LYS A 116 -9.27 -10.57 5.05
N VAL A 117 -9.54 -10.64 3.74
CA VAL A 117 -9.96 -9.51 2.91
C VAL A 117 -11.47 -9.38 2.99
N SER A 118 -11.95 -8.30 3.59
CA SER A 118 -13.39 -8.08 3.79
C SER A 118 -14.09 -7.56 2.55
N ASP A 119 -13.42 -6.75 1.76
CA ASP A 119 -14.00 -6.07 0.60
C ASP A 119 -13.04 -6.09 -0.61
N ILE A 120 -13.60 -6.32 -1.78
CA ILE A 120 -12.86 -6.28 -3.04
C ILE A 120 -12.93 -4.88 -3.64
N VAL A 121 -11.80 -4.42 -4.18
CA VAL A 121 -11.73 -3.19 -4.97
C VAL A 121 -11.52 -3.50 -6.45
N ILE A 122 -12.03 -2.62 -7.30
CA ILE A 122 -11.93 -2.73 -8.76
C ILE A 122 -11.37 -1.44 -9.37
N ASP A 123 -10.90 -1.52 -10.60
CA ASP A 123 -10.37 -0.38 -11.35
C ASP A 123 -11.39 0.77 -11.46
N GLY A 124 -10.95 1.98 -11.18
CA GLY A 124 -11.77 3.18 -11.23
C GLY A 124 -12.71 3.38 -10.04
N GLN A 125 -12.80 2.44 -9.11
CA GLN A 125 -13.62 2.57 -7.91
C GLN A 125 -13.14 3.75 -7.06
N GLU A 126 -14.09 4.49 -6.49
CA GLU A 126 -13.82 5.56 -5.53
C GLU A 126 -14.25 5.15 -4.12
N LEU A 127 -13.31 5.28 -3.18
CA LEU A 127 -13.57 5.05 -1.76
C LEU A 127 -13.70 6.42 -1.08
N PRO A 128 -14.73 6.62 -0.25
CA PRO A 128 -15.06 7.94 0.33
C PRO A 128 -14.24 8.25 1.60
N TYR A 129 -12.99 7.76 1.68
CA TYR A 129 -12.14 7.94 2.85
C TYR A 129 -11.19 9.12 2.67
N CYS A 130 -10.95 9.89 3.73
CA CYS A 130 -9.89 10.90 3.84
C CYS A 130 -9.74 11.80 2.59
N GLY A 131 -10.85 12.32 2.06
CA GLY A 131 -10.84 13.23 0.90
C GLY A 131 -10.98 12.54 -0.47
N GLY A 132 -11.24 11.25 -0.49
CA GLY A 132 -11.49 10.45 -1.70
C GLY A 132 -10.24 9.76 -2.26
N ILE A 133 -10.34 8.45 -2.39
CA ILE A 133 -9.30 7.58 -2.91
C ILE A 133 -9.83 6.91 -4.18
N ARG A 134 -9.16 7.11 -5.31
CA ARG A 134 -9.47 6.39 -6.54
C ARG A 134 -8.54 5.19 -6.69
N ILE A 135 -9.11 4.02 -6.87
CA ILE A 135 -8.39 2.77 -7.12
C ILE A 135 -7.99 2.69 -8.60
N LEU A 136 -6.77 2.31 -8.85
CA LEU A 136 -6.21 2.03 -10.16
C LEU A 136 -5.70 0.60 -10.16
N HIS A 137 -6.34 -0.31 -10.89
CA HIS A 137 -5.78 -1.65 -11.09
C HIS A 137 -4.57 -1.54 -12.01
N THR A 138 -3.40 -1.85 -11.49
CA THR A 138 -2.10 -1.66 -12.15
C THR A 138 -1.30 -2.97 -12.15
N PRO A 139 -1.84 -4.03 -12.81
CA PRO A 139 -1.21 -5.34 -12.81
C PRO A 139 0.16 -5.34 -13.50
N GLY A 140 0.93 -6.37 -13.20
CA GLY A 140 2.26 -6.61 -13.75
C GLY A 140 3.27 -6.94 -12.67
N HIS A 141 3.36 -6.17 -11.59
CA HIS A 141 4.16 -6.53 -10.41
C HIS A 141 3.61 -7.79 -9.74
N THR A 142 2.31 -7.78 -9.43
CA THR A 142 1.46 -8.95 -9.22
C THR A 142 0.20 -8.84 -10.10
N PRO A 143 -0.59 -9.90 -10.28
CA PRO A 143 -1.83 -9.84 -11.04
C PRO A 143 -2.87 -8.90 -10.43
N GLY A 144 -2.94 -8.82 -9.11
CA GLY A 144 -3.89 -7.99 -8.37
C GLY A 144 -3.33 -6.67 -7.88
N HIS A 145 -2.13 -6.26 -8.31
CA HIS A 145 -1.54 -5.01 -7.86
C HIS A 145 -2.44 -3.81 -8.18
N ILE A 146 -2.61 -2.94 -7.19
CA ILE A 146 -3.32 -1.66 -7.33
C ILE A 146 -2.43 -0.49 -6.92
N SER A 147 -2.67 0.65 -7.55
CA SER A 147 -2.18 1.96 -7.09
C SER A 147 -3.37 2.81 -6.66
N LEU A 148 -3.12 3.81 -5.84
CA LEU A 148 -4.18 4.66 -5.32
C LEU A 148 -3.89 6.12 -5.69
N TYR A 149 -4.91 6.81 -6.19
CA TYR A 149 -4.84 8.24 -6.43
C TYR A 149 -5.66 9.00 -5.38
N LEU A 150 -4.97 9.78 -4.57
CA LEU A 150 -5.57 10.63 -3.54
C LEU A 150 -6.03 11.93 -4.18
N LYS A 151 -7.34 12.09 -4.37
CA LYS A 151 -7.94 13.18 -5.16
C LYS A 151 -7.66 14.55 -4.57
N GLN A 152 -7.76 14.69 -3.25
CA GLN A 152 -7.62 15.97 -2.57
C GLN A 152 -6.18 16.50 -2.61
N SER A 153 -5.20 15.63 -2.44
CA SER A 153 -3.77 15.97 -2.41
C SER A 153 -3.07 15.78 -3.75
N LYS A 154 -3.78 15.26 -4.77
CA LYS A 154 -3.23 14.89 -6.08
C LYS A 154 -1.98 14.02 -5.97
N THR A 155 -1.99 13.12 -4.99
CA THR A 155 -0.88 12.23 -4.70
C THR A 155 -1.17 10.84 -5.27
N LEU A 156 -0.23 10.32 -6.04
CA LEU A 156 -0.25 8.93 -6.49
C LEU A 156 0.53 8.07 -5.49
N ILE A 157 -0.13 7.09 -4.89
CA ILE A 157 0.50 6.01 -4.15
C ILE A 157 0.72 4.88 -5.15
N ALA A 158 1.96 4.71 -5.57
CA ALA A 158 2.31 3.82 -6.67
C ALA A 158 2.35 2.34 -6.26
N GLY A 159 2.47 2.04 -4.95
CA GLY A 159 2.85 0.69 -4.51
C GLY A 159 4.17 0.31 -5.17
N ASP A 160 4.21 -0.88 -5.76
CA ASP A 160 5.36 -1.44 -6.47
C ASP A 160 5.26 -1.39 -8.00
N SER A 161 4.29 -0.63 -8.53
CA SER A 161 4.27 -0.35 -9.98
C SER A 161 5.48 0.47 -10.43
N MET A 162 6.06 1.25 -9.51
CA MET A 162 7.27 2.03 -9.68
C MET A 162 8.06 2.09 -8.37
N TYR A 163 9.37 2.32 -8.48
CA TYR A 163 10.23 2.65 -7.34
C TYR A 163 10.82 4.05 -7.50
N SER A 164 11.40 4.59 -6.44
CA SER A 164 12.13 5.84 -6.50
C SER A 164 13.55 5.69 -5.94
N VAL A 165 14.46 6.54 -6.39
CA VAL A 165 15.83 6.62 -5.90
C VAL A 165 16.22 8.08 -5.75
N ASN A 166 16.58 8.48 -4.54
CA ASN A 166 16.99 9.87 -4.24
C ASN A 166 15.95 10.90 -4.72
N GLY A 167 14.66 10.60 -4.52
CA GLY A 167 13.55 11.49 -4.89
C GLY A 167 13.23 11.52 -6.39
N LYS A 168 13.80 10.63 -7.19
CA LYS A 168 13.51 10.50 -8.63
C LYS A 168 12.86 9.16 -8.94
N LEU A 169 11.84 9.18 -9.80
CA LEU A 169 11.20 7.94 -10.25
C LEU A 169 12.17 7.07 -11.05
N GLY A 170 12.30 5.81 -10.66
CA GLY A 170 13.13 4.79 -11.31
C GLY A 170 12.35 3.92 -12.30
N GLY A 171 11.02 4.05 -12.34
CA GLY A 171 10.15 3.23 -13.19
C GLY A 171 9.88 1.84 -12.60
N ILE A 172 9.75 0.83 -13.46
CA ILE A 172 9.45 -0.56 -13.09
C ILE A 172 10.73 -1.24 -12.58
N HIS A 173 10.64 -1.89 -11.41
CA HIS A 173 11.73 -2.74 -10.92
C HIS A 173 11.62 -4.14 -11.55
N ALA A 174 12.31 -4.35 -12.68
CA ALA A 174 12.20 -5.57 -13.47
C ALA A 174 12.47 -6.87 -12.69
N PRO A 175 13.45 -6.95 -11.77
CA PRO A 175 13.74 -8.19 -11.05
C PRO A 175 12.59 -8.73 -10.19
N THR A 176 11.71 -7.86 -9.69
CA THR A 176 10.58 -8.25 -8.82
C THR A 176 9.23 -8.20 -9.52
N THR A 177 9.19 -7.82 -10.81
CA THR A 177 7.95 -7.67 -11.58
C THR A 177 7.66 -8.94 -12.37
N LEU A 178 6.50 -9.57 -12.13
CA LEU A 178 6.11 -10.84 -12.76
C LEU A 178 5.83 -10.71 -14.26
N ASN A 179 5.23 -9.60 -14.68
CA ASN A 179 4.90 -9.33 -16.09
C ASN A 179 5.23 -7.87 -16.46
N ILE A 180 6.43 -7.67 -17.02
CA ILE A 180 6.94 -6.33 -17.37
C ILE A 180 6.08 -5.64 -18.43
N MET A 181 5.58 -6.40 -19.42
CA MET A 181 4.75 -5.80 -20.49
C MET A 181 3.42 -5.28 -19.94
N GLU A 182 2.81 -6.02 -19.05
CA GLU A 182 1.57 -5.61 -18.40
C GLU A 182 1.80 -4.41 -17.46
N ALA A 183 2.90 -4.43 -16.69
CA ALA A 183 3.31 -3.29 -15.86
C ALA A 183 3.49 -2.02 -16.69
N GLN A 184 4.15 -2.10 -17.86
CA GLN A 184 4.30 -0.96 -18.77
C GLN A 184 2.96 -0.41 -19.29
N GLN A 185 1.97 -1.28 -19.55
CA GLN A 185 0.62 -0.83 -19.91
C GLN A 185 -0.07 -0.15 -18.73
N SER A 186 0.10 -0.69 -17.53
CA SER A 186 -0.45 -0.13 -16.29
C SER A 186 0.02 1.29 -16.03
N LEU A 187 1.28 1.62 -16.25
CA LEU A 187 1.81 2.98 -16.06
C LEU A 187 1.11 4.04 -16.94
N LYS A 188 0.54 3.65 -18.07
CA LYS A 188 -0.21 4.58 -18.94
C LYS A 188 -1.44 5.16 -18.27
N LYS A 189 -1.99 4.49 -17.26
CA LYS A 189 -3.15 5.00 -16.48
C LYS A 189 -2.83 6.30 -15.76
N TYR A 190 -1.57 6.54 -15.43
CA TYR A 190 -1.15 7.74 -14.70
C TYR A 190 -1.10 9.00 -15.59
N LEU A 191 -0.95 8.83 -16.91
CA LEU A 191 -0.79 9.94 -17.85
C LEU A 191 -1.99 10.91 -17.89
N ASN A 192 -3.17 10.43 -17.50
CA ASN A 192 -4.40 11.24 -17.51
C ASN A 192 -4.78 11.76 -16.11
N LEU A 193 -3.88 11.66 -15.13
CA LEU A 193 -4.08 12.13 -13.77
C LEU A 193 -3.31 13.44 -13.54
N ASP A 194 -3.92 14.33 -12.80
CA ASP A 194 -3.25 15.56 -12.33
C ASP A 194 -2.46 15.23 -11.04
N ILE A 195 -1.21 14.76 -11.22
CA ILE A 195 -0.36 14.27 -10.13
C ILE A 195 0.65 15.35 -9.73
N GLU A 196 0.63 15.74 -8.46
CA GLU A 196 1.60 16.67 -7.87
C GLU A 196 2.73 15.93 -7.13
N SER A 197 2.45 14.75 -6.59
CA SER A 197 3.40 13.92 -5.85
C SER A 197 3.20 12.45 -6.16
N VAL A 198 4.28 11.70 -6.21
CA VAL A 198 4.26 10.22 -6.32
C VAL A 198 4.98 9.64 -5.12
N VAL A 199 4.34 8.73 -4.41
CA VAL A 199 4.97 7.95 -3.34
C VAL A 199 5.10 6.50 -3.81
N CYS A 200 6.35 6.04 -3.91
CA CYS A 200 6.68 4.65 -4.16
C CYS A 200 6.91 3.95 -2.81
N TYR A 201 6.48 2.70 -2.70
CA TYR A 201 6.70 1.93 -1.48
C TYR A 201 8.19 1.74 -1.20
N HIS A 202 8.96 1.44 -2.23
CA HIS A 202 10.43 1.42 -2.20
C HIS A 202 11.02 2.72 -2.71
N GLY A 203 11.71 3.44 -1.82
CA GLY A 203 12.40 4.69 -2.12
C GLY A 203 11.63 5.98 -1.82
N GLY A 204 10.33 5.89 -1.51
CA GLY A 204 9.52 6.98 -0.96
C GLY A 204 9.11 8.05 -1.97
N LEU A 205 9.03 9.30 -1.49
CA LEU A 205 8.49 10.43 -2.22
C LEU A 205 9.35 10.85 -3.41
N SER A 206 8.70 10.97 -4.56
CA SER A 206 9.20 11.71 -5.73
C SER A 206 8.27 12.89 -6.02
N LYS A 207 8.81 14.09 -6.07
CA LYS A 207 8.06 15.26 -6.54
C LYS A 207 8.23 15.36 -8.04
N GLY A 208 7.12 15.48 -8.78
CA GLY A 208 7.15 15.73 -10.21
C GLY A 208 7.98 16.97 -10.51
N ASN A 209 8.79 16.89 -11.56
CA ASN A 209 9.43 18.05 -12.14
C ASN A 209 8.43 18.75 -13.04
#